data_e439f6c2b8ecc6dff6ad8ebcd79c5591
#
_entry.id   e439f6c2b8ecc6dff6ad8ebcd79c5591
#
_cell.length_a   1.000
_cell.length_b   1.000
_cell.length_c   1.000
_cell.angle_alpha   90.00
_cell.angle_beta   90.00
_cell.angle_gamma   90.00
#
_symmetry.space_group_name_H-M   'P 1'
#
loop_
_entity.id
_entity.type
_entity.pdbx_description
1 polymer ?
#
loop_
_entity_poly.entity_id
_entity_poly.type
_entity_poly.pdbx_seq_one_letter_code
_entity_poly.pdbx_strand_id
1 'polypeptide(L)'
;MPSARRGRSTEGRAEVRRDLVAAAVRLFTERGYDETTIDDIAVAAGVGRRTFFRYFPSKGDAISPDHETALARVAEVFTTAHPDEPTTSLVLRAGETVFDLYTEDPELSVRRFALTHQVPALRDRESASVDHYRRLFTRHLRGRGENDLRAAVVGASVVAAHNVALREWLAAGAPADGVPGLVERFRSVAALLPGDAALTAVADRLEAAVGRLELAGSDKWDPARTTSPRSTSRAALTSPRSTR
;
A
#
# COMPACT_ATOMS: atom_id res chain seq x y z
N MET A 1 38.99 -9.21 -16.56
CA MET A 1 37.64 -9.63 -16.90
C MET A 1 37.01 -10.52 -15.81
N PRO A 2 36.75 -10.07 -14.55
CA PRO A 2 36.12 -10.92 -13.51
C PRO A 2 34.57 -10.82 -13.42
N SER A 3 33.96 -9.83 -14.06
CA SER A 3 32.51 -9.49 -13.85
C SER A 3 31.51 -10.54 -14.35
N ALA A 4 31.82 -11.32 -15.37
CA ALA A 4 30.85 -12.26 -15.98
C ALA A 4 30.61 -13.56 -15.17
N ARG A 5 31.44 -13.85 -14.16
CA ARG A 5 31.30 -15.07 -13.32
C ARG A 5 30.42 -14.85 -12.07
N ARG A 6 30.39 -13.63 -11.51
CA ARG A 6 29.66 -13.30 -10.25
C ARG A 6 28.15 -13.50 -10.33
N GLY A 7 27.53 -13.38 -11.47
CA GLY A 7 26.07 -13.45 -11.60
C GLY A 7 25.44 -14.82 -11.87
N ARG A 8 26.21 -15.93 -11.77
CA ARG A 8 25.69 -17.28 -12.12
C ARG A 8 25.19 -18.09 -10.92
N SER A 9 25.75 -17.88 -9.73
CA SER A 9 25.23 -18.47 -8.49
C SER A 9 24.15 -17.58 -7.86
N THR A 10 23.35 -18.14 -6.96
CA THR A 10 22.36 -17.38 -6.19
C THR A 10 23.03 -16.30 -5.34
N GLU A 11 24.16 -16.64 -4.68
CA GLU A 11 24.97 -15.70 -3.91
C GLU A 11 25.54 -14.58 -4.78
N GLY A 12 26.09 -14.89 -5.95
CA GLY A 12 26.63 -13.88 -6.85
C GLY A 12 25.54 -12.97 -7.44
N ARG A 13 24.30 -13.45 -7.56
CA ARG A 13 23.17 -12.59 -7.94
C ARG A 13 22.78 -11.63 -6.82
N ALA A 14 22.73 -12.10 -5.59
CA ALA A 14 22.46 -11.27 -4.42
C ALA A 14 23.54 -10.20 -4.21
N GLU A 15 24.83 -10.56 -4.39
CA GLU A 15 25.95 -9.62 -4.33
C GLU A 15 25.80 -8.48 -5.36
N VAL A 16 25.60 -8.82 -6.65
CA VAL A 16 25.40 -7.80 -7.70
C VAL A 16 24.19 -6.93 -7.42
N ARG A 17 23.11 -7.49 -6.89
CA ARG A 17 21.93 -6.70 -6.51
C ARG A 17 22.26 -5.71 -5.39
N ARG A 18 22.98 -6.15 -4.34
CA ARG A 18 23.43 -5.27 -3.26
C ARG A 18 24.35 -4.15 -3.77
N ASP A 19 25.32 -4.47 -4.64
CA ASP A 19 26.23 -3.48 -5.21
C ASP A 19 25.49 -2.40 -6.01
N LEU A 20 24.50 -2.80 -6.81
CA LEU A 20 23.64 -1.87 -7.57
C LEU A 20 22.82 -0.98 -6.65
N VAL A 21 22.24 -1.54 -5.58
CA VAL A 21 21.48 -0.78 -4.58
C VAL A 21 22.36 0.23 -3.86
N ALA A 22 23.52 -0.20 -3.38
CA ALA A 22 24.47 0.67 -2.69
C ALA A 22 24.97 1.82 -3.59
N ALA A 23 25.29 1.51 -4.86
CA ALA A 23 25.67 2.52 -5.85
C ALA A 23 24.54 3.52 -6.11
N ALA A 24 23.29 3.05 -6.28
CA ALA A 24 22.15 3.90 -6.52
C ALA A 24 21.88 4.84 -5.34
N VAL A 25 21.80 4.32 -4.11
CA VAL A 25 21.57 5.13 -2.90
C VAL A 25 22.67 6.17 -2.73
N ARG A 26 23.94 5.79 -2.89
CA ARG A 26 25.06 6.71 -2.79
C ARG A 26 24.96 7.83 -3.83
N LEU A 27 24.78 7.49 -5.11
CA LEU A 27 24.73 8.48 -6.20
C LEU A 27 23.52 9.41 -6.08
N PHE A 28 22.35 8.90 -5.69
CA PHE A 28 21.18 9.75 -5.47
C PHE A 28 21.38 10.70 -4.28
N THR A 29 22.10 10.28 -3.25
CA THR A 29 22.42 11.14 -2.12
C THR A 29 23.45 12.23 -2.49
N GLU A 30 24.49 11.87 -3.27
CA GLU A 30 25.58 12.77 -3.62
C GLU A 30 25.22 13.75 -4.73
N ARG A 31 24.47 13.33 -5.75
CA ARG A 31 24.21 14.08 -7.00
C ARG A 31 22.74 14.44 -7.23
N GLY A 32 21.83 13.82 -6.47
CA GLY A 32 20.40 13.91 -6.69
C GLY A 32 19.87 12.80 -7.58
N TYR A 33 18.56 12.56 -7.44
CA TYR A 33 17.87 11.50 -8.17
C TYR A 33 17.81 11.78 -9.68
N ASP A 34 17.48 13.00 -10.08
CA ASP A 34 17.26 13.35 -11.49
C ASP A 34 18.56 13.35 -12.28
N GLU A 35 19.64 13.84 -11.69
CA GLU A 35 20.98 13.95 -12.31
C GLU A 35 21.71 12.61 -12.40
N THR A 36 21.22 11.57 -11.72
CA THR A 36 21.85 10.25 -11.74
C THR A 36 21.23 9.36 -12.82
N THR A 37 22.06 8.84 -13.72
CA THR A 37 21.63 7.93 -14.77
C THR A 37 21.80 6.46 -14.37
N ILE A 38 21.11 5.56 -15.11
CA ILE A 38 21.30 4.10 -14.96
C ILE A 38 22.74 3.69 -15.32
N ASP A 39 23.35 4.37 -16.27
CA ASP A 39 24.74 4.09 -16.65
C ASP A 39 25.72 4.45 -15.54
N ASP A 40 25.51 5.56 -14.84
CA ASP A 40 26.31 5.93 -13.65
C ASP A 40 26.20 4.86 -12.57
N ILE A 41 25.00 4.38 -12.27
CA ILE A 41 24.76 3.33 -11.28
C ILE A 41 25.46 2.03 -11.68
N ALA A 42 25.30 1.61 -12.94
CA ALA A 42 25.89 0.38 -13.46
C ALA A 42 27.43 0.42 -13.40
N VAL A 43 28.04 1.53 -13.84
CA VAL A 43 29.49 1.76 -13.77
C VAL A 43 29.96 1.74 -12.32
N ALA A 44 29.29 2.43 -11.42
CA ALA A 44 29.65 2.48 -10.01
C ALA A 44 29.55 1.12 -9.30
N ALA A 45 28.64 0.24 -9.77
CA ALA A 45 28.50 -1.14 -9.30
C ALA A 45 29.42 -2.14 -10.03
N GLY A 46 30.27 -1.68 -10.98
CA GLY A 46 31.17 -2.54 -11.74
C GLY A 46 30.46 -3.50 -12.71
N VAL A 47 29.27 -3.13 -13.22
CA VAL A 47 28.48 -3.93 -14.15
C VAL A 47 28.08 -3.13 -15.38
N GLY A 48 27.58 -3.83 -16.42
CA GLY A 48 27.05 -3.15 -17.60
C GLY A 48 25.56 -2.80 -17.45
N ARG A 49 25.07 -1.79 -18.22
CA ARG A 49 23.68 -1.35 -18.30
C ARG A 49 22.69 -2.51 -18.48
N ARG A 50 22.99 -3.49 -19.35
CA ARG A 50 22.15 -4.69 -19.55
C ARG A 50 22.03 -5.51 -18.25
N THR A 51 23.07 -5.54 -17.42
CA THR A 51 23.03 -6.22 -16.12
C THR A 51 22.13 -5.49 -15.16
N PHE A 52 22.16 -4.16 -15.12
CA PHE A 52 21.22 -3.37 -14.31
C PHE A 52 19.76 -3.75 -14.63
N PHE A 53 19.36 -3.71 -15.90
CA PHE A 53 17.96 -4.02 -16.30
C PHE A 53 17.55 -5.47 -16.07
N ARG A 54 18.47 -6.37 -15.82
CA ARG A 54 18.14 -7.74 -15.36
C ARG A 54 17.64 -7.78 -13.93
N TYR A 55 18.03 -6.79 -13.09
CA TYR A 55 17.68 -6.71 -11.67
C TYR A 55 16.56 -5.69 -11.39
N PHE A 56 16.56 -4.60 -12.12
CA PHE A 56 15.69 -3.46 -11.84
C PHE A 56 15.10 -2.88 -13.12
N PRO A 57 13.76 -2.74 -13.21
CA PRO A 57 13.09 -2.13 -14.36
C PRO A 57 13.45 -0.65 -14.57
N SER A 58 13.72 0.09 -13.49
CA SER A 58 14.09 1.50 -13.53
C SER A 58 15.07 1.87 -12.41
N LYS A 59 15.63 3.09 -12.47
CA LYS A 59 16.53 3.59 -11.41
C LYS A 59 15.86 3.70 -10.05
N GLY A 60 14.57 4.01 -10.01
CA GLY A 60 13.80 4.06 -8.77
C GLY A 60 13.62 2.68 -8.12
N ASP A 61 13.53 1.60 -8.93
CA ASP A 61 13.42 0.25 -8.39
C ASP A 61 14.70 -0.20 -7.68
N ALA A 62 15.85 0.36 -8.07
CA ALA A 62 17.13 0.01 -7.44
C ALA A 62 17.21 0.40 -5.96
N ILE A 63 16.42 1.36 -5.50
CA ILE A 63 16.39 1.74 -4.08
C ILE A 63 15.13 1.28 -3.34
N SER A 64 14.16 0.72 -4.06
CA SER A 64 12.99 0.15 -3.40
C SER A 64 13.37 -1.10 -2.60
N PRO A 65 12.81 -1.29 -1.39
CA PRO A 65 12.90 -2.57 -0.69
C PRO A 65 12.38 -3.72 -1.56
N ASP A 66 12.74 -4.95 -1.21
CA ASP A 66 12.26 -6.14 -1.93
C ASP A 66 10.83 -6.49 -1.54
N HIS A 67 9.90 -5.62 -1.92
CA HIS A 67 8.48 -5.80 -1.62
C HIS A 67 7.89 -7.09 -2.20
N GLU A 68 8.43 -7.59 -3.32
CA GLU A 68 7.95 -8.85 -3.92
C GLU A 68 8.21 -10.03 -2.97
N THR A 69 9.43 -10.14 -2.45
CA THR A 69 9.78 -11.16 -1.45
C THR A 69 8.95 -11.00 -0.18
N ALA A 70 8.75 -9.78 0.31
CA ALA A 70 7.95 -9.56 1.52
C ALA A 70 6.47 -9.88 1.30
N LEU A 71 5.88 -9.53 0.17
CA LEU A 71 4.51 -9.89 -0.18
C LEU A 71 4.33 -11.42 -0.24
N ALA A 72 5.34 -12.14 -0.76
CA ALA A 72 5.32 -13.61 -0.76
C ALA A 72 5.38 -14.18 0.67
N ARG A 73 6.23 -13.65 1.56
CA ARG A 73 6.29 -14.05 2.98
C ARG A 73 4.96 -13.78 3.70
N VAL A 74 4.36 -12.62 3.50
CA VAL A 74 3.03 -12.29 4.04
C VAL A 74 1.98 -13.29 3.56
N ALA A 75 1.97 -13.62 2.26
CA ALA A 75 1.05 -14.61 1.70
C ALA A 75 1.27 -16.00 2.31
N GLU A 76 2.52 -16.40 2.54
CA GLU A 76 2.87 -17.68 3.18
C GLU A 76 2.32 -17.76 4.62
N VAL A 77 2.44 -16.67 5.39
CA VAL A 77 1.86 -16.61 6.74
C VAL A 77 0.36 -16.89 6.71
N PHE A 78 -0.37 -16.32 5.75
CA PHE A 78 -1.81 -16.57 5.61
C PHE A 78 -2.13 -17.99 5.15
N THR A 79 -1.34 -18.57 4.24
CA THR A 79 -1.61 -19.91 3.68
C THR A 79 -1.25 -21.02 4.65
N THR A 80 -0.30 -20.80 5.57
CA THR A 80 0.13 -21.76 6.59
C THR A 80 -0.56 -21.56 7.93
N ALA A 81 -1.41 -20.55 8.07
CA ALA A 81 -2.13 -20.25 9.29
C ALA A 81 -3.13 -21.35 9.65
N HIS A 82 -3.24 -21.67 10.95
CA HIS A 82 -4.27 -22.58 11.44
C HIS A 82 -5.67 -21.98 11.17
N PRO A 83 -6.68 -22.78 10.78
CA PRO A 83 -8.04 -22.27 10.56
C PRO A 83 -8.62 -21.50 11.74
N ASP A 84 -8.36 -21.94 12.97
CA ASP A 84 -8.87 -21.33 14.19
C ASP A 84 -7.99 -20.22 14.76
N GLU A 85 -6.90 -19.83 14.07
CA GLU A 85 -6.06 -18.72 14.51
C GLU A 85 -6.87 -17.40 14.47
N PRO A 86 -6.93 -16.64 15.57
CA PRO A 86 -7.66 -15.37 15.62
C PRO A 86 -7.16 -14.40 14.55
N THR A 87 -8.07 -13.74 13.84
CA THR A 87 -7.76 -12.78 12.76
C THR A 87 -6.75 -11.73 13.20
N THR A 88 -6.91 -11.17 14.41
CA THR A 88 -5.99 -10.15 14.95
C THR A 88 -4.56 -10.68 15.10
N SER A 89 -4.38 -11.89 15.65
CA SER A 89 -3.06 -12.50 15.82
C SER A 89 -2.40 -12.77 14.47
N LEU A 90 -3.17 -13.30 13.53
CA LEU A 90 -2.69 -13.63 12.18
C LEU A 90 -2.22 -12.38 11.42
N VAL A 91 -3.01 -11.30 11.41
CA VAL A 91 -2.64 -10.08 10.67
C VAL A 91 -1.44 -9.37 11.29
N LEU A 92 -1.29 -9.41 12.61
CA LEU A 92 -0.10 -8.87 13.28
C LEU A 92 1.14 -9.67 12.92
N ARG A 93 1.09 -11.00 13.04
CA ARG A 93 2.20 -11.88 12.67
C ARG A 93 2.59 -11.71 11.18
N ALA A 94 1.61 -11.60 10.29
CA ALA A 94 1.86 -11.35 8.87
C ALA A 94 2.49 -9.96 8.63
N GLY A 95 2.05 -8.92 9.33
CA GLY A 95 2.62 -7.57 9.23
C GLY A 95 4.04 -7.49 9.79
N GLU A 96 4.36 -8.22 10.84
CA GLU A 96 5.70 -8.26 11.43
C GLU A 96 6.77 -8.76 10.46
N THR A 97 6.45 -9.71 9.59
CA THR A 97 7.42 -10.24 8.60
C THR A 97 7.92 -9.18 7.62
N VAL A 98 7.19 -8.08 7.45
CA VAL A 98 7.58 -7.00 6.54
C VAL A 98 8.71 -6.14 7.14
N PHE A 99 8.86 -6.10 8.48
CA PHE A 99 9.95 -5.34 9.11
C PHE A 99 11.33 -5.88 8.77
N ASP A 100 11.46 -7.16 8.43
CA ASP A 100 12.74 -7.76 8.01
C ASP A 100 13.38 -7.01 6.84
N LEU A 101 12.56 -6.49 5.91
CA LEU A 101 13.05 -5.67 4.79
C LEU A 101 13.86 -4.44 5.20
N TYR A 102 13.62 -3.96 6.40
CA TYR A 102 14.17 -2.69 6.90
C TYR A 102 15.19 -2.92 8.00
N THR A 103 15.04 -4.00 8.78
CA THR A 103 15.90 -4.30 9.93
C THR A 103 17.14 -5.10 9.56
N GLU A 104 17.18 -5.76 8.39
CA GLU A 104 18.38 -6.44 7.87
C GLU A 104 19.54 -5.46 7.61
N ASP A 105 19.24 -4.24 7.12
CA ASP A 105 20.20 -3.17 6.90
C ASP A 105 19.56 -1.82 7.30
N PRO A 106 19.64 -1.46 8.60
CA PRO A 106 19.01 -0.25 9.13
C PRO A 106 19.59 1.03 8.53
N GLU A 107 20.90 1.08 8.29
CA GLU A 107 21.55 2.26 7.73
C GLU A 107 21.09 2.53 6.29
N LEU A 108 21.02 1.50 5.46
CA LEU A 108 20.46 1.59 4.11
C LEU A 108 18.98 2.02 4.14
N SER A 109 18.22 1.49 5.09
CA SER A 109 16.81 1.80 5.25
C SER A 109 16.57 3.27 5.62
N VAL A 110 17.39 3.85 6.50
CA VAL A 110 17.35 5.30 6.83
C VAL A 110 17.69 6.16 5.61
N ARG A 111 18.70 5.79 4.83
CA ARG A 111 19.07 6.52 3.60
C ARG A 111 17.95 6.46 2.55
N ARG A 112 17.35 5.30 2.34
CA ARG A 112 16.18 5.12 1.45
C ARG A 112 14.99 5.96 1.91
N PHE A 113 14.71 5.97 3.20
CA PHE A 113 13.65 6.76 3.80
C PHE A 113 13.84 8.25 3.52
N ALA A 114 15.06 8.79 3.74
CA ALA A 114 15.38 10.19 3.43
C ALA A 114 15.16 10.52 1.94
N LEU A 115 15.64 9.68 1.02
CA LEU A 115 15.47 9.85 -0.41
C LEU A 115 13.99 9.80 -0.82
N THR A 116 13.22 8.86 -0.27
CA THR A 116 11.78 8.73 -0.54
C THR A 116 11.01 9.98 -0.11
N HIS A 117 11.42 10.65 0.98
CA HIS A 117 10.79 11.90 1.41
C HIS A 117 11.13 13.08 0.52
N GLN A 118 12.33 13.12 -0.04
CA GLN A 118 12.82 14.24 -0.87
C GLN A 118 12.34 14.14 -2.32
N VAL A 119 12.18 12.94 -2.87
CA VAL A 119 11.93 12.69 -4.30
C VAL A 119 10.47 12.27 -4.52
N PRO A 120 9.63 13.10 -5.19
CA PRO A 120 8.22 12.78 -5.44
C PRO A 120 7.99 11.44 -6.13
N ALA A 121 8.77 11.13 -7.18
CA ALA A 121 8.65 9.88 -7.93
C ALA A 121 8.90 8.63 -7.07
N LEU A 122 9.71 8.72 -6.01
CA LEU A 122 9.97 7.64 -5.07
C LEU A 122 8.83 7.51 -4.06
N ARG A 123 8.20 8.62 -3.64
CA ARG A 123 7.00 8.59 -2.80
C ARG A 123 5.81 7.94 -3.49
N ASP A 124 5.61 8.22 -4.77
CA ASP A 124 4.52 7.61 -5.56
C ASP A 124 4.70 6.09 -5.66
N ARG A 125 5.94 5.63 -5.83
CA ARG A 125 6.30 4.22 -5.84
C ARG A 125 6.01 3.54 -4.49
N GLU A 126 6.43 4.17 -3.41
CA GLU A 126 6.19 3.66 -2.06
C GLU A 126 4.68 3.57 -1.78
N SER A 127 3.92 4.58 -2.19
CA SER A 127 2.46 4.58 -2.07
C SER A 127 1.81 3.41 -2.85
N ALA A 128 2.32 3.09 -4.04
CA ALA A 128 1.85 1.94 -4.80
C ALA A 128 2.16 0.60 -4.09
N SER A 129 3.33 0.49 -3.44
CA SER A 129 3.70 -0.69 -2.65
C SER A 129 2.78 -0.87 -1.44
N VAL A 130 2.48 0.20 -0.72
CA VAL A 130 1.51 0.21 0.40
C VAL A 130 0.15 -0.31 -0.04
N ASP A 131 -0.31 0.08 -1.23
CA ASP A 131 -1.59 -0.37 -1.79
C ASP A 131 -1.58 -1.87 -2.15
N HIS A 132 -0.43 -2.42 -2.57
CA HIS A 132 -0.28 -3.87 -2.79
C HIS A 132 -0.45 -4.66 -1.49
N TYR A 133 0.16 -4.23 -0.38
CA TYR A 133 -0.03 -4.88 0.92
C TYR A 133 -1.50 -4.82 1.36
N ARG A 134 -2.14 -3.65 1.27
CA ARG A 134 -3.55 -3.50 1.63
C ARG A 134 -4.44 -4.49 0.86
N ARG A 135 -4.26 -4.61 -0.47
CA ARG A 135 -4.99 -5.58 -1.29
C ARG A 135 -4.70 -7.02 -0.92
N LEU A 136 -3.44 -7.34 -0.59
CA LEU A 136 -3.04 -8.68 -0.17
C LEU A 136 -3.76 -9.09 1.12
N PHE A 137 -3.68 -8.26 2.16
CA PHE A 137 -4.37 -8.51 3.44
C PHE A 137 -5.87 -8.67 3.24
N THR A 138 -6.51 -7.72 2.55
CA THR A 138 -7.97 -7.77 2.28
C THR A 138 -8.37 -9.06 1.57
N ARG A 139 -7.64 -9.47 0.53
CA ARG A 139 -7.92 -10.71 -0.22
C ARG A 139 -7.84 -11.95 0.66
N HIS A 140 -6.77 -12.06 1.47
CA HIS A 140 -6.60 -13.23 2.33
C HIS A 140 -7.63 -13.29 3.46
N LEU A 141 -8.00 -12.16 4.04
CA LEU A 141 -9.05 -12.09 5.05
C LEU A 141 -10.41 -12.51 4.49
N ARG A 142 -10.77 -12.07 3.28
CA ARG A 142 -11.96 -12.55 2.56
C ARG A 142 -11.92 -14.06 2.35
N GLY A 143 -10.77 -14.59 1.94
CA GLY A 143 -10.57 -16.04 1.77
C GLY A 143 -10.76 -16.84 3.06
N ARG A 144 -10.68 -16.21 4.23
CA ARG A 144 -10.96 -16.80 5.55
C ARG A 144 -12.40 -16.58 6.03
N GLY A 145 -13.27 -16.03 5.21
CA GLY A 145 -14.68 -15.82 5.52
C GLY A 145 -15.00 -14.47 6.17
N GLU A 146 -14.03 -13.54 6.25
CA GLU A 146 -14.34 -12.19 6.71
C GLU A 146 -15.20 -11.45 5.67
N ASN A 147 -16.20 -10.68 6.12
CA ASN A 147 -16.97 -9.85 5.22
C ASN A 147 -16.11 -8.74 4.59
N ASP A 148 -16.57 -8.20 3.47
CA ASP A 148 -15.82 -7.26 2.64
C ASP A 148 -15.37 -6.01 3.40
N LEU A 149 -16.26 -5.43 4.20
CA LEU A 149 -15.98 -4.22 4.95
C LEU A 149 -14.93 -4.48 6.05
N ARG A 150 -15.11 -5.57 6.81
CA ARG A 150 -14.18 -5.96 7.87
C ARG A 150 -12.80 -6.28 7.30
N ALA A 151 -12.71 -7.08 6.24
CA ALA A 151 -11.47 -7.40 5.57
C ALA A 151 -10.73 -6.15 5.08
N ALA A 152 -11.46 -5.18 4.51
CA ALA A 152 -10.88 -3.92 4.04
C ALA A 152 -10.40 -3.04 5.21
N VAL A 153 -11.18 -2.89 6.27
CA VAL A 153 -10.83 -2.07 7.45
C VAL A 153 -9.64 -2.66 8.19
N VAL A 154 -9.66 -3.96 8.50
CA VAL A 154 -8.55 -4.63 9.19
C VAL A 154 -7.27 -4.57 8.37
N GLY A 155 -7.33 -4.89 7.07
CA GLY A 155 -6.18 -4.83 6.18
C GLY A 155 -5.59 -3.42 6.08
N ALA A 156 -6.43 -2.40 5.94
CA ALA A 156 -5.97 -1.01 5.91
C ALA A 156 -5.34 -0.56 7.23
N SER A 157 -5.95 -0.93 8.37
CA SER A 157 -5.47 -0.55 9.70
C SER A 157 -4.12 -1.17 10.02
N VAL A 158 -3.91 -2.46 9.71
CA VAL A 158 -2.63 -3.14 9.90
C VAL A 158 -1.52 -2.49 9.08
N VAL A 159 -1.79 -2.21 7.81
CA VAL A 159 -0.81 -1.54 6.93
C VAL A 159 -0.51 -0.12 7.38
N ALA A 160 -1.52 0.63 7.82
CA ALA A 160 -1.34 1.98 8.37
C ALA A 160 -0.47 1.97 9.64
N ALA A 161 -0.75 1.04 10.56
CA ALA A 161 0.02 0.90 11.80
C ALA A 161 1.47 0.49 11.54
N HIS A 162 1.69 -0.47 10.62
CA HIS A 162 3.03 -0.85 10.18
C HIS A 162 3.81 0.38 9.68
N ASN A 163 3.19 1.18 8.81
CA ASN A 163 3.83 2.35 8.24
C ASN A 163 4.10 3.45 9.28
N VAL A 164 3.24 3.64 10.27
CA VAL A 164 3.47 4.60 11.36
C VAL A 164 4.66 4.16 12.20
N ALA A 165 4.65 2.91 12.69
CA ALA A 165 5.73 2.37 13.51
C ALA A 165 7.09 2.40 12.76
N LEU A 166 7.09 1.98 11.49
CA LEU A 166 8.29 2.00 10.66
C LEU A 166 8.85 3.41 10.47
N ARG A 167 8.00 4.39 10.15
CA ARG A 167 8.44 5.79 9.96
C ARG A 167 9.00 6.39 11.24
N GLU A 168 8.39 6.14 12.39
CA GLU A 168 8.88 6.59 13.69
C GLU A 168 10.28 6.02 13.96
N TRP A 169 10.49 4.72 13.72
CA TRP A 169 11.78 4.05 13.92
C TRP A 169 12.85 4.56 12.95
N LEU A 170 12.53 4.73 11.66
CA LEU A 170 13.45 5.27 10.65
C LEU A 170 13.79 6.74 10.91
N ALA A 171 12.83 7.55 11.34
CA ALA A 171 13.06 8.95 11.70
C ALA A 171 13.95 9.10 12.95
N ALA A 172 13.93 8.11 13.84
CA ALA A 172 14.85 8.03 14.99
C ALA A 172 16.26 7.54 14.63
N GLY A 173 16.53 7.27 13.33
CA GLY A 173 17.82 6.75 12.86
C GLY A 173 17.93 5.24 12.91
N ALA A 174 16.82 4.53 13.02
CA ALA A 174 16.73 3.07 13.01
C ALA A 174 17.68 2.38 14.03
N PRO A 175 17.62 2.75 15.32
CA PRO A 175 18.53 2.20 16.31
C PRO A 175 18.35 0.67 16.44
N ALA A 176 19.46 -0.07 16.56
CA ALA A 176 19.44 -1.54 16.60
C ALA A 176 18.68 -2.08 17.84
N ASP A 177 18.78 -1.40 18.97
CA ASP A 177 18.05 -1.69 20.21
C ASP A 177 16.58 -1.26 20.13
N GLY A 178 16.20 -0.49 19.10
CA GLY A 178 14.83 -0.03 18.87
C GLY A 178 13.92 -1.02 18.15
N VAL A 179 14.45 -2.14 17.62
CA VAL A 179 13.64 -3.14 16.88
C VAL A 179 12.53 -3.76 17.74
N PRO A 180 12.76 -4.15 19.02
CA PRO A 180 11.68 -4.62 19.87
C PRO A 180 10.59 -3.55 20.07
N GLY A 181 10.97 -2.28 20.24
CA GLY A 181 10.04 -1.15 20.36
C GLY A 181 9.24 -0.90 19.07
N LEU A 182 9.86 -1.08 17.90
CA LEU A 182 9.17 -1.03 16.60
C LEU A 182 8.04 -2.06 16.54
N VAL A 183 8.34 -3.32 16.90
CA VAL A 183 7.36 -4.40 16.89
C VAL A 183 6.27 -4.16 17.93
N GLU A 184 6.63 -3.75 19.15
CA GLU A 184 5.68 -3.42 20.22
C GLU A 184 4.76 -2.25 19.81
N ARG A 185 5.34 -1.20 19.22
CA ARG A 185 4.58 -0.06 18.67
C ARG A 185 3.57 -0.51 17.61
N PHE A 186 3.99 -1.37 16.70
CA PHE A 186 3.09 -1.96 15.72
C PHE A 186 1.98 -2.80 16.38
N ARG A 187 2.33 -3.67 17.34
CA ARG A 187 1.36 -4.52 18.07
C ARG A 187 0.35 -3.70 18.86
N SER A 188 0.72 -2.51 19.32
CA SER A 188 -0.22 -1.64 20.06
C SER A 188 -1.46 -1.26 19.24
N VAL A 189 -1.39 -1.35 17.90
CA VAL A 189 -2.56 -1.16 17.03
C VAL A 189 -3.66 -2.19 17.29
N ALA A 190 -3.30 -3.39 17.78
CA ALA A 190 -4.30 -4.43 18.11
C ALA A 190 -5.35 -3.92 19.09
N ALA A 191 -4.94 -3.03 20.02
CA ALA A 191 -5.85 -2.40 20.97
C ALA A 191 -6.79 -1.36 20.32
N LEU A 192 -6.42 -0.86 19.15
CA LEU A 192 -7.21 0.10 18.36
C LEU A 192 -8.08 -0.59 17.31
N LEU A 193 -7.75 -1.84 16.95
CA LEU A 193 -8.62 -2.64 16.11
C LEU A 193 -9.86 -2.98 16.93
N PRO A 194 -11.06 -2.65 16.45
CA PRO A 194 -12.28 -3.07 17.13
C PRO A 194 -12.20 -4.60 17.30
N GLY A 195 -12.33 -5.09 18.52
CA GLY A 195 -12.41 -6.53 18.77
C GLY A 195 -13.46 -7.17 17.87
N ASP A 196 -13.32 -8.47 17.59
CA ASP A 196 -14.17 -9.18 16.63
C ASP A 196 -15.67 -8.89 16.82
N ALA A 197 -16.13 -8.81 18.05
CA ALA A 197 -17.52 -8.47 18.40
C ALA A 197 -17.90 -7.02 18.03
N ALA A 198 -16.99 -6.05 18.17
CA ALA A 198 -17.30 -4.64 17.89
C ALA A 198 -17.33 -4.35 16.39
N LEU A 199 -16.42 -4.95 15.61
CA LEU A 199 -16.43 -4.84 14.14
C LEU A 199 -17.65 -5.52 13.54
N THR A 200 -18.01 -6.70 14.02
CA THR A 200 -19.24 -7.40 13.61
C THR A 200 -20.46 -6.53 13.89
N ALA A 201 -20.57 -5.96 15.09
CA ALA A 201 -21.70 -5.09 15.44
C ALA A 201 -21.77 -3.80 14.58
N VAL A 202 -20.63 -3.25 14.15
CA VAL A 202 -20.62 -2.10 13.22
C VAL A 202 -20.99 -2.55 11.81
N ALA A 203 -20.50 -3.67 11.33
CA ALA A 203 -20.86 -4.23 10.03
C ALA A 203 -22.35 -4.53 9.95
N ASP A 204 -22.90 -5.22 10.96
CA ASP A 204 -24.34 -5.53 11.06
C ASP A 204 -25.21 -4.27 11.06
N ARG A 205 -24.77 -3.21 11.77
CA ARG A 205 -25.47 -1.91 11.78
C ARG A 205 -25.45 -1.22 10.43
N LEU A 206 -24.34 -1.30 9.70
CA LEU A 206 -24.22 -0.72 8.36
C LEU A 206 -25.05 -1.49 7.36
N GLU A 207 -25.03 -2.81 7.38
CA GLU A 207 -25.88 -3.66 6.52
C GLU A 207 -27.36 -3.39 6.79
N ALA A 208 -27.76 -3.30 8.06
CA ALA A 208 -29.12 -2.95 8.43
C ALA A 208 -29.50 -1.51 8.01
N ALA A 209 -28.56 -0.57 7.99
CA ALA A 209 -28.80 0.78 7.51
C ALA A 209 -28.96 0.84 5.99
N VAL A 210 -28.12 0.11 5.25
CA VAL A 210 -28.19 -0.03 3.78
C VAL A 210 -29.56 -0.64 3.39
N GLY A 211 -29.93 -1.77 4.03
CA GLY A 211 -31.23 -2.40 3.78
C GLY A 211 -32.42 -1.48 4.03
N ARG A 212 -32.35 -0.63 5.08
CA ARG A 212 -33.38 0.39 5.31
C ARG A 212 -33.46 1.48 4.23
N LEU A 213 -32.31 1.88 3.68
CA LEU A 213 -32.24 2.86 2.58
C LEU A 213 -32.75 2.28 1.27
N GLU A 214 -32.44 1.03 0.98
CA GLU A 214 -32.96 0.32 -0.19
C GLU A 214 -34.50 0.17 -0.14
N LEU A 215 -35.04 -0.24 1.01
CA LEU A 215 -36.49 -0.32 1.23
C LEU A 215 -37.14 1.05 1.12
N ALA A 216 -36.54 2.10 1.69
CA ALA A 216 -37.07 3.47 1.59
C ALA A 216 -36.94 4.07 0.18
N GLY A 217 -35.96 3.58 -0.60
CA GLY A 217 -35.74 3.97 -2.00
C GLY A 217 -36.79 3.32 -2.95
N SER A 218 -37.12 2.05 -2.69
CA SER A 218 -38.09 1.31 -3.50
C SER A 218 -39.54 1.85 -3.35
N ASP A 219 -39.88 2.39 -2.18
CA ASP A 219 -41.21 2.98 -1.93
C ASP A 219 -41.39 4.38 -2.57
N LYS A 220 -40.30 5.05 -2.96
CA LYS A 220 -40.34 6.41 -3.55
C LYS A 220 -40.27 6.46 -5.06
N TRP A 221 -39.95 5.36 -5.74
CA TRP A 221 -39.91 5.33 -7.20
C TRP A 221 -41.12 4.64 -7.78
N ASP A 222 -42.20 5.43 -8.00
CA ASP A 222 -43.38 5.04 -8.82
C ASP A 222 -43.23 5.70 -10.20
N PRO A 223 -42.81 4.96 -11.25
CA PRO A 223 -42.71 5.51 -12.59
C PRO A 223 -44.06 5.95 -13.18
N ALA A 224 -45.19 5.54 -12.61
CA ALA A 224 -46.54 5.92 -13.06
C ALA A 224 -46.96 7.34 -12.62
N ARG A 225 -46.28 7.94 -11.65
CA ARG A 225 -46.58 9.31 -11.18
C ARG A 225 -45.94 10.42 -12.01
N THR A 226 -45.11 10.09 -12.97
CA THR A 226 -44.36 11.10 -13.77
C THR A 226 -44.97 11.36 -15.13
N THR A 227 -46.07 10.71 -15.50
CA THR A 227 -46.76 10.93 -16.79
C THR A 227 -48.14 11.52 -16.61
N SER A 228 -48.22 12.77 -16.11
CA SER A 228 -49.42 13.60 -16.32
C SER A 228 -49.01 14.82 -17.15
N PRO A 229 -49.40 14.91 -18.40
CA PRO A 229 -49.13 16.10 -19.21
C PRO A 229 -50.04 17.24 -18.69
N ARG A 230 -49.41 18.28 -18.19
CA ARG A 230 -50.12 19.56 -17.95
C ARG A 230 -50.63 20.06 -19.28
N SER A 231 -51.95 20.06 -19.43
CA SER A 231 -52.68 20.72 -20.53
C SER A 231 -52.34 22.23 -20.46
N THR A 232 -51.61 22.71 -21.43
CA THR A 232 -51.41 24.15 -21.65
C THR A 232 -52.66 24.74 -22.22
N SER A 233 -53.45 25.40 -21.38
CA SER A 233 -54.52 26.28 -21.83
C SER A 233 -53.90 27.49 -22.54
N ARG A 234 -54.19 27.59 -23.82
CA ARG A 234 -53.80 28.69 -24.73
C ARG A 234 -54.72 29.89 -24.46
N ALA A 235 -54.29 30.84 -23.63
CA ALA A 235 -54.96 32.13 -23.48
C ALA A 235 -54.54 33.04 -24.64
N ALA A 236 -55.50 33.45 -25.43
CA ALA A 236 -55.37 34.44 -26.48
C ALA A 236 -55.11 35.84 -25.90
N LEU A 237 -54.03 36.45 -26.24
CA LEU A 237 -53.73 37.87 -25.97
C LEU A 237 -54.19 38.68 -27.18
N THR A 238 -55.30 39.38 -27.00
CA THR A 238 -55.77 40.48 -27.83
C THR A 238 -54.94 41.74 -27.48
N SER A 239 -54.33 42.35 -28.46
CA SER A 239 -53.72 43.67 -28.35
C SER A 239 -54.73 44.79 -28.38
N PRO A 240 -54.61 45.87 -27.62
CA PRO A 240 -55.23 47.14 -27.94
C PRO A 240 -54.22 48.06 -28.66
N ARG A 241 -54.70 48.63 -29.78
CA ARG A 241 -54.10 49.79 -30.44
C ARG A 241 -54.23 51.01 -29.53
N SER A 242 -53.19 51.79 -29.42
CA SER A 242 -53.25 53.15 -28.89
C SER A 242 -52.78 54.15 -29.90
N THR A 243 -53.60 55.13 -30.12
CA THR A 243 -53.35 56.41 -30.82
C THR A 243 -52.69 57.40 -29.90
N ARG A 244 -51.74 58.05 -30.36
CA ARG A 244 -51.17 59.42 -30.41
C ARG A 244 -49.69 59.46 -30.04
#